data_8c14097942e7e9fbf2ebe134de10ca0c
#
_entry.id   8c14097942e7e9fbf2ebe134de10ca0c
#
_cell.length_a   1.000
_cell.length_b   1.000
_cell.length_c   1.000
_cell.angle_alpha   90.00
_cell.angle_beta   90.00
_cell.angle_gamma   90.00
#
_symmetry.space_group_name_H-M   'P 1'
#
loop_
_entity.id
_entity.type
_entity.pdbx_description
1 polymer ?
#
loop_
_entity_poly.entity_id
_entity_poly.type
_entity_poly.pdbx_seq_one_letter_code
_entity_poly.pdbx_strand_id
1 'polypeptide(L)'
;MEQRRFTGKGHWYHETQTNHCRDDVLPLVPEAAHVDDRFLLDLALPTEIVTPCESWLKPARALCDLLFPLHIAVNRLHTLSAYDRLSTALTVAQACGVQRLCNHYAALLAPLPGPDSSRESNQRLAQITQYARQLASSPDIIDGKAQLQLDEVGLTTYDVIVINQIIGFIGFQSRVVAAFQALLGHPVRWLPGHHIPPHALIPDVDMNAWEPIFPGVELRYATAQQLESLSRWQAEPLLRELTPVLCHEPALLDCVGEFLQSDMHAANSRYGALASVLAATELLSRSPDRFSAAQFSPLIEEGIPAADTIHLLTWSAFLGWINRLKIALSKGQ
;
A
#
# COMPACT_ATOMS: atom_id res chain seq x y z
N MET A 1 19.45 -41.29 3.17
CA MET A 1 18.77 -39.97 3.37
C MET A 1 17.46 -40.01 2.60
N GLU A 2 16.36 -40.30 3.28
CA GLU A 2 15.03 -40.33 2.65
C GLU A 2 14.48 -38.92 2.53
N GLN A 3 14.29 -38.47 1.29
CA GLN A 3 13.51 -37.26 0.98
C GLN A 3 12.03 -37.56 1.25
N ARG A 4 11.48 -37.06 2.34
CA ARG A 4 10.04 -37.03 2.56
C ARG A 4 9.40 -36.16 1.52
N ARG A 5 8.70 -36.75 0.55
CA ARG A 5 7.80 -36.07 -0.36
C ARG A 5 6.58 -35.58 0.43
N PHE A 6 6.48 -34.28 0.60
CA PHE A 6 5.27 -33.65 1.11
C PHE A 6 4.18 -33.71 0.04
N THR A 7 3.22 -34.63 0.22
CA THR A 7 1.96 -34.65 -0.54
C THR A 7 0.89 -33.91 0.27
N GLY A 8 0.94 -32.60 0.32
CA GLY A 8 -0.09 -31.79 0.94
C GLY A 8 -0.52 -30.69 -0.02
N LYS A 9 -1.81 -30.65 -0.36
CA LYS A 9 -2.46 -29.50 -1.01
C LYS A 9 -2.55 -28.32 -0.01
N GLY A 10 -1.42 -27.78 0.41
CA GLY A 10 -1.35 -26.63 1.29
C GLY A 10 -0.76 -25.46 0.51
N HIS A 11 -1.51 -24.39 0.36
CA HIS A 11 -0.99 -23.15 -0.15
C HIS A 11 0.21 -22.72 0.70
N TRP A 12 1.29 -22.34 0.06
CA TRP A 12 2.56 -21.93 0.68
C TRP A 12 2.40 -20.85 1.78
N TYR A 13 1.35 -20.05 1.71
CA TYR A 13 0.99 -19.05 2.72
C TYR A 13 0.39 -19.61 4.01
N HIS A 14 -0.08 -20.86 4.01
CA HIS A 14 -0.62 -21.51 5.21
C HIS A 14 0.46 -22.15 6.09
N GLU A 15 1.63 -22.48 5.55
CA GLU A 15 2.71 -23.10 6.35
C GLU A 15 3.33 -22.13 7.35
N THR A 16 3.37 -20.83 7.06
CA THR A 16 3.83 -19.81 8.02
C THR A 16 2.82 -19.52 9.12
N GLN A 17 1.55 -19.91 8.92
CA GLN A 17 0.47 -19.74 9.91
C GLN A 17 0.20 -21.00 10.75
N THR A 18 0.74 -22.16 10.35
CA THR A 18 0.48 -23.43 11.03
C THR A 18 1.54 -23.86 12.04
N ASN A 19 2.55 -23.05 12.30
CA ASN A 19 3.46 -23.33 13.42
C ASN A 19 2.75 -23.06 14.74
N HIS A 20 2.35 -24.16 15.37
CA HIS A 20 1.65 -24.30 16.62
C HIS A 20 2.30 -23.55 17.79
N CYS A 21 1.91 -22.31 18.00
CA CYS A 21 1.78 -21.77 19.34
C CYS A 21 0.28 -21.73 19.66
N ARG A 22 -0.14 -22.61 20.54
CA ARG A 22 -1.54 -23.03 20.71
C ARG A 22 -2.49 -21.96 21.27
N ASP A 23 -2.02 -20.86 21.81
CA ASP A 23 -2.87 -19.98 22.63
C ASP A 23 -2.97 -18.51 22.16
N ASP A 24 -2.20 -18.05 21.15
CA ASP A 24 -2.19 -16.64 20.73
C ASP A 24 -2.34 -16.40 19.22
N VAL A 25 -2.54 -17.44 18.42
CA VAL A 25 -2.85 -17.27 17.00
C VAL A 25 -4.33 -16.94 16.91
N LEU A 26 -4.64 -15.66 16.68
CA LEU A 26 -5.99 -15.30 16.26
C LEU A 26 -6.30 -16.09 14.99
N PRO A 27 -7.35 -16.94 15.02
CA PRO A 27 -7.80 -17.60 13.82
C PRO A 27 -8.02 -16.53 12.76
N LEU A 28 -7.76 -16.88 11.48
CA LEU A 28 -8.31 -16.13 10.34
C LEU A 28 -9.80 -15.99 10.63
N VAL A 29 -10.21 -14.77 10.97
CA VAL A 29 -11.59 -14.49 11.33
C VAL A 29 -12.28 -14.21 10.00
N PRO A 30 -13.13 -15.13 9.47
CA PRO A 30 -13.84 -14.91 8.20
C PRO A 30 -14.60 -13.58 8.19
N GLU A 31 -15.05 -13.14 9.35
CA GLU A 31 -15.69 -11.85 9.58
C GLU A 31 -14.78 -10.66 9.22
N ALA A 32 -13.46 -10.83 9.21
CA ALA A 32 -12.53 -9.79 8.78
C ALA A 32 -12.67 -9.41 7.29
N ALA A 33 -13.32 -10.24 6.47
CA ALA A 33 -13.66 -9.90 5.09
C ALA A 33 -14.90 -8.98 4.99
N HIS A 34 -15.77 -9.02 5.99
CA HIS A 34 -17.05 -8.30 6.01
C HIS A 34 -16.91 -7.03 6.85
N VAL A 35 -16.39 -5.99 6.23
CA VAL A 35 -16.27 -4.66 6.83
C VAL A 35 -17.04 -3.66 5.97
N ASP A 36 -17.70 -2.69 6.61
CA ASP A 36 -18.42 -1.63 5.93
C ASP A 36 -17.43 -0.58 5.39
N ASP A 37 -16.49 -0.16 6.21
CA ASP A 37 -15.40 0.72 5.81
C ASP A 37 -14.14 -0.09 5.46
N ARG A 38 -13.94 -0.37 4.18
CA ARG A 38 -12.80 -1.16 3.68
C ARG A 38 -11.44 -0.46 3.86
N PHE A 39 -11.43 0.85 4.09
CA PHE A 39 -10.19 1.58 4.31
C PHE A 39 -9.77 1.57 5.78
N LEU A 40 -10.67 1.91 6.69
CA LEU A 40 -10.41 1.95 8.13
C LEU A 40 -10.69 0.62 8.83
N LEU A 41 -11.25 -0.35 8.13
CA LEU A 41 -11.57 -1.70 8.63
C LEU A 41 -12.44 -1.64 9.91
N ASP A 42 -13.48 -0.79 9.87
CA ASP A 42 -14.44 -0.59 10.95
C ASP A 42 -13.81 -0.22 12.31
N LEU A 43 -12.71 0.56 12.30
CA LEU A 43 -12.21 1.16 13.53
C LEU A 43 -13.27 2.13 14.10
N ALA A 44 -13.64 1.91 15.36
CA ALA A 44 -14.60 2.76 16.07
C ALA A 44 -13.96 4.11 16.44
N LEU A 45 -13.95 5.06 15.51
CA LEU A 45 -13.34 6.36 15.66
C LEU A 45 -14.34 7.41 16.16
N PRO A 46 -13.93 8.31 17.06
CA PRO A 46 -14.74 9.47 17.46
C PRO A 46 -15.06 10.38 16.26
N THR A 47 -16.29 10.89 16.19
CA THR A 47 -16.75 11.76 15.10
C THR A 47 -15.90 13.02 14.97
N GLU A 48 -15.44 13.59 16.09
CA GLU A 48 -14.57 14.76 16.14
C GLU A 48 -13.19 14.53 15.48
N ILE A 49 -12.78 13.28 15.34
CA ILE A 49 -11.54 12.89 14.64
C ILE A 49 -11.82 12.58 13.17
N VAL A 50 -12.94 11.89 12.87
CA VAL A 50 -13.30 11.50 11.50
C VAL A 50 -13.68 12.71 10.65
N THR A 51 -14.48 13.63 11.20
CA THR A 51 -14.99 14.78 10.44
C THR A 51 -13.89 15.63 9.80
N PRO A 52 -12.81 16.02 10.49
CA PRO A 52 -11.70 16.74 9.87
C PRO A 52 -10.94 15.91 8.81
N CYS A 53 -11.03 14.58 8.88
CA CYS A 53 -10.32 13.67 7.98
C CYS A 53 -11.11 13.35 6.69
N GLU A 54 -12.39 13.71 6.59
CA GLU A 54 -13.26 13.32 5.47
C GLU A 54 -12.73 13.79 4.10
N SER A 55 -12.02 14.91 4.03
CA SER A 55 -11.46 15.44 2.78
C SER A 55 -10.52 14.45 2.08
N TRP A 56 -9.76 13.66 2.83
CA TRP A 56 -8.87 12.63 2.30
C TRP A 56 -9.38 11.19 2.51
N LEU A 57 -10.25 10.95 3.50
CA LEU A 57 -10.86 9.63 3.69
C LEU A 57 -11.76 9.24 2.52
N LYS A 58 -12.48 10.19 1.94
CA LYS A 58 -13.33 9.94 0.78
C LYS A 58 -12.56 9.37 -0.41
N PRO A 59 -11.49 10.01 -0.93
CA PRO A 59 -10.68 9.40 -1.99
C PRO A 59 -9.99 8.10 -1.56
N ALA A 60 -9.63 7.93 -0.28
CA ALA A 60 -9.07 6.67 0.23
C ALA A 60 -10.06 5.50 0.11
N ARG A 61 -11.32 5.72 0.48
CA ARG A 61 -12.40 4.72 0.33
C ARG A 61 -12.66 4.41 -1.15
N ALA A 62 -12.72 5.44 -2.00
CA ALA A 62 -12.89 5.25 -3.44
C ALA A 62 -11.76 4.41 -4.06
N LEU A 63 -10.53 4.58 -3.61
CA LEU A 63 -9.39 3.77 -4.05
C LEU A 63 -9.52 2.29 -3.67
N CYS A 64 -10.11 1.96 -2.52
CA CYS A 64 -10.41 0.57 -2.18
C CYS A 64 -11.28 -0.10 -3.25
N ASP A 65 -12.30 0.61 -3.74
CA ASP A 65 -13.22 0.08 -4.75
C ASP A 65 -12.58 0.00 -6.14
N LEU A 66 -11.74 0.96 -6.50
CA LEU A 66 -11.02 0.97 -7.77
C LEU A 66 -9.92 -0.09 -7.84
N LEU A 67 -9.16 -0.27 -6.77
CA LEU A 67 -8.07 -1.23 -6.72
C LEU A 67 -8.56 -2.67 -6.54
N PHE A 68 -9.66 -2.85 -5.79
CA PHE A 68 -10.24 -4.16 -5.46
C PHE A 68 -11.73 -4.23 -5.82
N PRO A 69 -12.10 -4.07 -7.10
CA PRO A 69 -13.49 -4.18 -7.52
C PRO A 69 -14.00 -5.61 -7.34
N LEU A 70 -15.31 -5.75 -7.15
CA LEU A 70 -15.95 -7.06 -6.98
C LEU A 70 -15.77 -7.98 -8.18
N HIS A 71 -15.71 -7.39 -9.38
CA HIS A 71 -15.53 -8.13 -10.64
C HIS A 71 -14.38 -7.53 -11.44
N ILE A 72 -13.44 -8.36 -11.83
CA ILE A 72 -12.30 -7.99 -12.67
C ILE A 72 -12.40 -8.77 -13.98
N ALA A 73 -12.56 -8.04 -15.07
CA ALA A 73 -12.49 -8.62 -16.41
C ALA A 73 -11.03 -8.65 -16.87
N VAL A 74 -10.43 -9.84 -16.83
CA VAL A 74 -9.08 -10.05 -17.35
C VAL A 74 -9.12 -10.05 -18.88
N ASN A 75 -8.22 -9.29 -19.51
CA ASN A 75 -8.07 -9.20 -20.96
C ASN A 75 -6.58 -9.00 -21.31
N ARG A 76 -6.27 -8.76 -22.60
CA ARG A 76 -4.87 -8.63 -23.06
C ARG A 76 -4.12 -7.40 -22.53
N LEU A 77 -4.82 -6.36 -22.12
CA LEU A 77 -4.23 -5.12 -21.57
C LEU A 77 -4.23 -5.13 -20.04
N HIS A 78 -5.24 -5.75 -19.43
CA HIS A 78 -5.43 -5.84 -17.98
C HIS A 78 -5.40 -7.33 -17.60
N THR A 79 -4.21 -7.82 -17.27
CA THR A 79 -4.00 -9.26 -17.00
C THR A 79 -4.07 -9.63 -15.53
N LEU A 80 -4.13 -8.61 -14.62
CA LEU A 80 -4.21 -8.85 -13.18
C LEU A 80 -5.57 -9.37 -12.76
N SER A 81 -5.57 -10.59 -12.24
CA SER A 81 -6.75 -11.20 -11.62
C SER A 81 -7.03 -10.60 -10.23
N ALA A 82 -8.21 -10.89 -9.68
CA ALA A 82 -8.54 -10.56 -8.29
C ALA A 82 -7.55 -11.22 -7.32
N TYR A 83 -7.14 -12.47 -7.63
CA TYR A 83 -6.17 -13.20 -6.83
C TYR A 83 -4.79 -12.50 -6.83
N ASP A 84 -4.29 -12.05 -7.99
CA ASP A 84 -3.02 -11.30 -8.07
C ASP A 84 -3.06 -10.02 -7.25
N ARG A 85 -4.14 -9.24 -7.35
CA ARG A 85 -4.31 -7.99 -6.60
C ARG A 85 -4.37 -8.21 -5.09
N LEU A 86 -5.16 -9.18 -4.63
CA LEU A 86 -5.29 -9.48 -3.20
C LEU A 86 -4.04 -10.15 -2.62
N SER A 87 -3.33 -10.98 -3.41
CA SER A 87 -2.03 -11.54 -3.02
C SER A 87 -0.98 -10.44 -2.85
N THR A 88 -0.97 -9.45 -3.75
CA THR A 88 -0.12 -8.26 -3.64
C THR A 88 -0.45 -7.49 -2.36
N ALA A 89 -1.73 -7.21 -2.11
CA ALA A 89 -2.18 -6.48 -0.93
C ALA A 89 -1.81 -7.21 0.38
N LEU A 90 -2.07 -8.52 0.45
CA LEU A 90 -1.71 -9.33 1.60
C LEU A 90 -0.20 -9.34 1.84
N THR A 91 0.59 -9.46 0.79
CA THR A 91 2.06 -9.43 0.89
C THR A 91 2.57 -8.11 1.47
N VAL A 92 2.02 -6.98 1.02
CA VAL A 92 2.38 -5.66 1.56
C VAL A 92 1.90 -5.49 3.01
N ALA A 93 0.67 -5.91 3.32
CA ALA A 93 0.14 -5.87 4.68
C ALA A 93 1.02 -6.69 5.65
N GLN A 94 1.48 -7.88 5.23
CA GLN A 94 2.39 -8.72 5.99
C GLN A 94 3.78 -8.07 6.15
N ALA A 95 4.31 -7.42 5.11
CA ALA A 95 5.56 -6.67 5.20
C ALA A 95 5.46 -5.51 6.18
N CYS A 96 4.31 -4.81 6.24
CA CYS A 96 4.03 -3.75 7.20
C CYS A 96 3.71 -4.27 8.61
N GLY A 97 3.29 -5.52 8.77
CA GLY A 97 3.01 -6.16 10.06
C GLY A 97 1.77 -5.67 10.79
N VAL A 98 0.87 -4.95 10.13
CA VAL A 98 -0.37 -4.47 10.73
C VAL A 98 -1.42 -5.57 10.66
N GLN A 99 -1.61 -6.28 11.78
CA GLN A 99 -2.40 -7.51 11.86
C GLN A 99 -3.84 -7.35 11.35
N ARG A 100 -4.48 -6.21 11.61
CA ARG A 100 -5.84 -5.96 11.14
C ARG A 100 -5.95 -6.02 9.61
N LEU A 101 -4.97 -5.45 8.89
CA LEU A 101 -4.91 -5.54 7.43
C LEU A 101 -4.58 -6.95 6.95
N CYS A 102 -3.64 -7.62 7.61
CA CYS A 102 -3.30 -9.00 7.28
C CYS A 102 -4.54 -9.91 7.34
N ASN A 103 -5.33 -9.79 8.41
CA ASN A 103 -6.55 -10.56 8.58
C ASN A 103 -7.58 -10.24 7.48
N HIS A 104 -7.78 -8.95 7.18
CA HIS A 104 -8.73 -8.52 6.15
C HIS A 104 -8.37 -9.06 4.77
N TYR A 105 -7.15 -8.80 4.29
CA TYR A 105 -6.74 -9.24 2.97
C TYR A 105 -6.59 -10.76 2.85
N ALA A 106 -6.20 -11.46 3.93
CA ALA A 106 -6.20 -12.92 3.95
C ALA A 106 -7.62 -13.49 3.88
N ALA A 107 -8.58 -12.89 4.59
CA ALA A 107 -9.98 -13.32 4.56
C ALA A 107 -10.64 -13.07 3.20
N LEU A 108 -10.29 -11.98 2.50
CA LEU A 108 -10.73 -11.72 1.13
C LEU A 108 -10.09 -12.67 0.10
N LEU A 109 -8.83 -13.06 0.31
CA LEU A 109 -8.09 -13.94 -0.61
C LEU A 109 -8.54 -15.39 -0.48
N ALA A 110 -8.82 -15.87 0.74
CA ALA A 110 -9.08 -17.27 1.05
C ALA A 110 -10.18 -17.95 0.17
N PRO A 111 -11.31 -17.29 -0.14
CA PRO A 111 -12.35 -17.92 -0.96
C PRO A 111 -12.05 -17.93 -2.46
N LEU A 112 -11.04 -17.18 -2.92
CA LEU A 112 -10.74 -17.10 -4.35
C LEU A 112 -10.02 -18.35 -4.83
N PRO A 113 -10.31 -18.81 -6.06
CA PRO A 113 -9.53 -19.86 -6.69
C PRO A 113 -8.08 -19.38 -6.85
N GLY A 114 -7.13 -20.16 -6.31
CA GLY A 114 -5.71 -19.91 -6.52
C GLY A 114 -5.31 -20.07 -8.00
N PRO A 115 -4.06 -19.69 -8.34
CA PRO A 115 -3.54 -19.94 -9.69
C PRO A 115 -3.59 -21.43 -10.00
N ASP A 116 -3.65 -21.75 -11.28
CA ASP A 116 -3.52 -23.14 -11.69
C ASP A 116 -2.16 -23.71 -11.24
N SER A 117 -2.00 -25.04 -11.28
CA SER A 117 -0.76 -25.68 -10.81
C SER A 117 0.38 -25.59 -11.83
N SER A 118 0.24 -24.78 -12.90
CA SER A 118 1.28 -24.62 -13.91
C SER A 118 2.51 -23.93 -13.34
N ARG A 119 3.65 -24.20 -13.93
CA ARG A 119 4.91 -23.55 -13.56
C ARG A 119 4.85 -22.05 -13.83
N GLU A 120 4.23 -21.66 -14.92
CA GLU A 120 4.07 -20.29 -15.39
C GLU A 120 3.25 -19.46 -14.38
N SER A 121 2.10 -19.98 -13.96
CA SER A 121 1.23 -19.31 -12.97
C SER A 121 1.91 -19.16 -11.61
N ASN A 122 2.63 -20.20 -11.16
CA ASN A 122 3.38 -20.15 -9.91
C ASN A 122 4.54 -19.16 -9.99
N GLN A 123 5.26 -19.11 -11.11
CA GLN A 123 6.34 -18.16 -11.34
C GLN A 123 5.80 -16.73 -11.37
N ARG A 124 4.67 -16.50 -12.07
CA ARG A 124 4.01 -15.19 -12.11
C ARG A 124 3.67 -14.69 -10.70
N LEU A 125 2.99 -15.51 -9.90
CA LEU A 125 2.63 -15.13 -8.54
C LEU A 125 3.86 -14.88 -7.66
N ALA A 126 4.90 -15.70 -7.79
CA ALA A 126 6.14 -15.52 -7.05
C ALA A 126 6.83 -14.19 -7.39
N GLN A 127 6.92 -13.82 -8.67
CA GLN A 127 7.51 -12.56 -9.11
C GLN A 127 6.70 -11.36 -8.61
N ILE A 128 5.37 -11.39 -8.74
CA ILE A 128 4.48 -10.32 -8.25
C ILE A 128 4.67 -10.11 -6.74
N THR A 129 4.62 -11.19 -5.96
CA THR A 129 4.71 -11.10 -4.50
C THR A 129 6.11 -10.75 -4.01
N GLN A 130 7.17 -11.23 -4.68
CA GLN A 130 8.54 -10.82 -4.40
C GLN A 130 8.73 -9.33 -4.66
N TYR A 131 8.33 -8.84 -5.82
CA TYR A 131 8.38 -7.43 -6.17
C TYR A 131 7.62 -6.57 -5.17
N ALA A 132 6.40 -6.97 -4.82
CA ALA A 132 5.57 -6.25 -3.85
C ALA A 132 6.26 -6.13 -2.48
N ARG A 133 6.86 -7.22 -2.00
CA ARG A 133 7.62 -7.21 -0.74
C ARG A 133 8.82 -6.28 -0.82
N GLN A 134 9.59 -6.35 -1.89
CA GLN A 134 10.79 -5.53 -2.09
C GLN A 134 10.43 -4.05 -2.13
N LEU A 135 9.49 -3.64 -2.97
CA LEU A 135 9.09 -2.22 -3.07
C LEU A 135 8.47 -1.70 -1.76
N ALA A 136 7.75 -2.54 -1.03
CA ALA A 136 7.17 -2.13 0.26
C ALA A 136 8.23 -1.90 1.35
N SER A 137 9.20 -2.83 1.49
CA SER A 137 10.13 -2.85 2.63
C SER A 137 11.54 -2.34 2.32
N SER A 138 12.00 -2.45 1.08
CA SER A 138 13.36 -2.13 0.64
C SER A 138 13.33 -1.49 -0.75
N PRO A 139 12.72 -0.30 -0.90
CA PRO A 139 12.56 0.34 -2.21
C PRO A 139 13.89 0.70 -2.88
N ASP A 140 14.97 0.81 -2.11
CA ASP A 140 16.34 1.07 -2.56
C ASP A 140 16.94 -0.03 -3.45
N ILE A 141 16.39 -1.24 -3.42
CA ILE A 141 16.86 -2.37 -4.26
C ILE A 141 16.08 -2.51 -5.57
N ILE A 142 15.04 -1.69 -5.78
CA ILE A 142 14.24 -1.72 -7.01
C ILE A 142 15.03 -1.05 -8.14
N ASP A 143 15.28 -1.81 -9.19
CA ASP A 143 15.99 -1.37 -10.39
C ASP A 143 15.21 -1.75 -11.67
N GLY A 144 15.74 -1.37 -12.82
CA GLY A 144 15.12 -1.71 -14.10
C GLY A 144 14.99 -3.22 -14.36
N LYS A 145 15.77 -4.08 -13.69
CA LYS A 145 15.65 -5.54 -13.83
C LYS A 145 14.40 -6.05 -13.15
N ALA A 146 14.00 -5.46 -12.02
CA ALA A 146 12.77 -5.81 -11.34
C ALA A 146 11.55 -5.59 -12.25
N GLN A 147 11.57 -4.53 -13.08
CA GLN A 147 10.52 -4.25 -14.05
C GLN A 147 10.54 -5.25 -15.22
N LEU A 148 11.72 -5.60 -15.74
CA LEU A 148 11.84 -6.63 -16.78
C LEU A 148 11.31 -7.98 -16.29
N GLN A 149 11.54 -8.35 -15.05
CA GLN A 149 11.00 -9.59 -14.46
C GLN A 149 9.48 -9.60 -14.40
N LEU A 150 8.82 -8.45 -14.21
CA LEU A 150 7.37 -8.36 -14.28
C LEU A 150 6.84 -8.52 -15.72
N ASP A 151 7.53 -7.95 -16.71
CA ASP A 151 7.20 -8.13 -18.13
C ASP A 151 7.40 -9.60 -18.58
N GLU A 152 8.49 -10.26 -18.16
CA GLU A 152 8.78 -11.67 -18.44
C GLU A 152 7.67 -12.62 -17.97
N VAL A 153 6.91 -12.26 -16.94
CA VAL A 153 5.76 -13.04 -16.45
C VAL A 153 4.43 -12.53 -17.02
N GLY A 154 4.47 -11.70 -18.06
CA GLY A 154 3.32 -11.28 -18.84
C GLY A 154 2.48 -10.16 -18.22
N LEU A 155 3.09 -9.30 -17.38
CA LEU A 155 2.43 -8.08 -16.91
C LEU A 155 2.58 -6.97 -17.95
N THR A 156 1.47 -6.31 -18.24
CA THR A 156 1.45 -5.15 -19.14
C THR A 156 1.83 -3.86 -18.41
N THR A 157 2.05 -2.78 -19.13
CA THR A 157 2.25 -1.44 -18.54
C THR A 157 1.10 -1.07 -17.60
N TYR A 158 -0.15 -1.36 -17.98
CA TYR A 158 -1.34 -1.12 -17.12
C TYR A 158 -1.26 -1.92 -15.83
N ASP A 159 -0.91 -3.20 -15.93
CA ASP A 159 -0.78 -4.08 -14.77
C ASP A 159 0.29 -3.60 -13.80
N VAL A 160 1.45 -3.19 -14.32
CA VAL A 160 2.55 -2.66 -13.51
C VAL A 160 2.15 -1.38 -12.79
N ILE A 161 1.43 -0.47 -13.46
CA ILE A 161 0.91 0.74 -12.83
C ILE A 161 -0.05 0.38 -11.70
N VAL A 162 -1.01 -0.52 -11.94
CA VAL A 162 -1.98 -0.95 -10.92
C VAL A 162 -1.29 -1.64 -9.74
N ILE A 163 -0.32 -2.53 -9.98
CA ILE A 163 0.45 -3.19 -8.91
C ILE A 163 1.18 -2.15 -8.05
N ASN A 164 1.85 -1.17 -8.67
CA ASN A 164 2.55 -0.13 -7.94
C ASN A 164 1.60 0.74 -7.12
N GLN A 165 0.40 1.03 -7.65
CA GLN A 165 -0.65 1.70 -6.90
C GLN A 165 -1.13 0.85 -5.71
N ILE A 166 -1.36 -0.46 -5.90
CA ILE A 166 -1.74 -1.36 -4.79
C ILE A 166 -0.65 -1.36 -3.71
N ILE A 167 0.63 -1.51 -4.08
CA ILE A 167 1.74 -1.55 -3.11
C ILE A 167 1.81 -0.25 -2.31
N GLY A 168 1.76 0.89 -3.00
CA GLY A 168 1.79 2.20 -2.36
C GLY A 168 0.59 2.44 -1.47
N PHE A 169 -0.62 2.14 -1.97
CA PHE A 169 -1.88 2.31 -1.25
C PHE A 169 -1.96 1.44 0.01
N ILE A 170 -1.61 0.15 -0.07
CA ILE A 170 -1.64 -0.74 1.11
C ILE A 170 -0.57 -0.33 2.13
N GLY A 171 0.60 0.12 1.67
CA GLY A 171 1.61 0.70 2.54
C GLY A 171 1.13 1.97 3.24
N PHE A 172 0.37 2.83 2.55
CA PHE A 172 -0.31 4.00 3.09
C PHE A 172 -1.39 3.60 4.09
N GLN A 173 -2.33 2.74 3.70
CA GLN A 173 -3.41 2.24 4.55
C GLN A 173 -2.87 1.61 5.84
N SER A 174 -1.80 0.82 5.76
CA SER A 174 -1.17 0.19 6.93
C SER A 174 -0.73 1.22 7.96
N ARG A 175 -0.11 2.31 7.51
CA ARG A 175 0.36 3.38 8.39
C ARG A 175 -0.78 4.20 8.98
N VAL A 176 -1.79 4.50 8.18
CA VAL A 176 -2.99 5.21 8.64
C VAL A 176 -3.74 4.40 9.69
N VAL A 177 -3.97 3.11 9.43
CA VAL A 177 -4.63 2.22 10.41
C VAL A 177 -3.80 2.10 11.69
N ALA A 178 -2.47 1.98 11.60
CA ALA A 178 -1.60 1.96 12.76
C ALA A 178 -1.68 3.27 13.58
N ALA A 179 -1.72 4.43 12.91
CA ALA A 179 -1.87 5.72 13.57
C ALA A 179 -3.22 5.84 14.31
N PHE A 180 -4.32 5.41 13.69
CA PHE A 180 -5.63 5.40 14.34
C PHE A 180 -5.71 4.38 15.49
N GLN A 181 -5.09 3.21 15.36
CA GLN A 181 -5.00 2.25 16.46
C GLN A 181 -4.21 2.83 17.65
N ALA A 182 -3.14 3.57 17.37
CA ALA A 182 -2.36 4.27 18.40
C ALA A 182 -3.18 5.36 19.11
N LEU A 183 -3.94 6.17 18.35
CA LEU A 183 -4.89 7.15 18.89
C LEU A 183 -5.91 6.50 19.83
N LEU A 184 -6.46 5.35 19.44
CA LEU A 184 -7.44 4.60 20.23
C LEU A 184 -6.83 3.83 21.41
N GLY A 185 -5.50 3.86 21.58
CA GLY A 185 -4.81 3.11 22.62
C GLY A 185 -4.86 1.58 22.42
N HIS A 186 -5.14 1.12 21.20
CA HIS A 186 -5.12 -0.30 20.92
C HIS A 186 -3.69 -0.86 21.10
N PRO A 187 -3.55 -2.03 21.77
CA PRO A 187 -2.25 -2.62 21.97
C PRO A 187 -1.63 -3.04 20.62
N VAL A 188 -0.34 -2.81 20.50
CA VAL A 188 0.45 -3.40 19.41
C VAL A 188 0.45 -4.92 19.61
N ARG A 189 -0.02 -5.65 18.62
CA ARG A 189 0.00 -7.10 18.64
C ARG A 189 1.33 -7.59 18.09
N TRP A 190 2.18 -8.03 18.98
CA TRP A 190 3.43 -8.66 18.63
C TRP A 190 3.28 -10.18 18.70
N LEU A 191 3.62 -10.87 17.60
CA LEU A 191 3.65 -12.32 17.54
C LEU A 191 5.04 -12.81 17.97
N PRO A 192 5.17 -13.55 19.09
CA PRO A 192 6.46 -14.09 19.51
C PRO A 192 7.12 -14.89 18.38
N GLY A 193 8.42 -14.63 18.13
CA GLY A 193 9.17 -15.30 17.06
C GLY A 193 9.01 -14.67 15.66
N HIS A 194 8.09 -13.72 15.47
CA HIS A 194 8.01 -12.91 14.26
C HIS A 194 8.72 -11.58 14.48
N HIS A 195 9.89 -11.45 13.90
CA HIS A 195 10.60 -10.18 13.83
C HIS A 195 10.45 -9.63 12.41
N ILE A 196 9.68 -8.54 12.28
CA ILE A 196 9.61 -7.78 11.04
C ILE A 196 10.77 -6.78 11.08
N PRO A 197 11.74 -6.85 10.16
CA PRO A 197 12.81 -5.88 10.11
C PRO A 197 12.23 -4.50 9.77
N PRO A 198 12.78 -3.41 10.32
CA PRO A 198 12.40 -2.06 9.92
C PRO A 198 12.57 -1.87 8.41
N HIS A 199 11.61 -1.21 7.78
CA HIS A 199 11.73 -0.88 6.36
C HIS A 199 12.97 0.01 6.14
N ALA A 200 13.60 -0.15 4.98
CA ALA A 200 14.67 0.73 4.54
C ALA A 200 14.15 2.18 4.44
N LEU A 201 15.04 3.14 4.62
CA LEU A 201 14.74 4.53 4.29
C LEU A 201 14.45 4.62 2.79
N ILE A 202 13.44 5.41 2.45
CA ILE A 202 13.13 5.66 1.04
C ILE A 202 14.23 6.59 0.51
N PRO A 203 14.95 6.19 -0.56
CA PRO A 203 15.95 7.06 -1.17
C PRO A 203 15.31 8.37 -1.65
N ASP A 204 16.04 9.45 -1.55
CA ASP A 204 15.63 10.69 -2.19
C ASP A 204 15.79 10.55 -3.71
N VAL A 205 14.73 10.87 -4.45
CA VAL A 205 14.72 10.75 -5.91
C VAL A 205 14.96 12.13 -6.51
N ASP A 206 16.10 12.30 -7.22
CA ASP A 206 16.32 13.52 -7.98
C ASP A 206 15.36 13.61 -9.17
N MET A 207 14.31 14.40 -9.00
CA MET A 207 13.28 14.58 -10.02
C MET A 207 13.77 15.34 -11.26
N ASN A 208 14.92 16.01 -11.21
CA ASN A 208 15.49 16.67 -12.40
C ASN A 208 16.13 15.65 -13.36
N ALA A 209 16.62 14.53 -12.81
CA ALA A 209 17.18 13.42 -13.57
C ALA A 209 16.21 12.25 -13.75
N TRP A 210 14.97 12.37 -13.25
CA TRP A 210 14.00 11.29 -13.29
C TRP A 210 13.49 11.04 -14.72
N GLU A 211 13.63 9.81 -15.19
CA GLU A 211 13.07 9.35 -16.45
C GLU A 211 12.11 8.20 -16.21
N PRO A 212 10.90 8.25 -16.79
CA PRO A 212 9.94 7.17 -16.65
C PRO A 212 10.39 5.92 -17.40
N ILE A 213 10.16 4.74 -16.80
CA ILE A 213 10.43 3.46 -17.46
C ILE A 213 9.42 3.15 -18.56
N PHE A 214 8.20 3.65 -18.43
CA PHE A 214 7.14 3.51 -19.44
C PHE A 214 6.86 4.84 -20.11
N PRO A 215 6.55 4.84 -21.42
CA PRO A 215 6.10 6.06 -22.08
C PRO A 215 4.78 6.55 -21.46
N GLY A 216 4.60 7.84 -21.39
CA GLY A 216 3.31 8.43 -21.06
C GLY A 216 2.25 8.14 -22.12
N VAL A 217 0.99 8.41 -21.79
CA VAL A 217 -0.12 8.27 -22.74
C VAL A 217 0.10 9.16 -23.97
N GLU A 218 0.01 8.58 -25.16
CA GLU A 218 0.09 9.33 -26.42
C GLU A 218 -1.18 10.16 -26.64
N LEU A 219 -1.05 11.48 -26.66
CA LEU A 219 -2.19 12.41 -26.72
C LEU A 219 -3.13 12.17 -27.90
N ARG A 220 -2.62 11.73 -29.06
CA ARG A 220 -3.42 11.45 -30.25
C ARG A 220 -4.36 10.25 -30.11
N TYR A 221 -4.11 9.36 -29.15
CA TYR A 221 -4.91 8.18 -28.86
C TYR A 221 -5.58 8.23 -27.49
N ALA A 222 -5.32 9.31 -26.75
CA ALA A 222 -5.86 9.47 -25.40
C ALA A 222 -7.39 9.58 -25.42
N THR A 223 -8.02 8.93 -24.46
CA THR A 223 -9.44 9.09 -24.19
C THR A 223 -9.74 10.48 -23.60
N ALA A 224 -11.00 10.90 -23.64
CA ALA A 224 -11.43 12.16 -23.04
C ALA A 224 -11.08 12.22 -21.54
N GLN A 225 -11.28 11.12 -20.82
CA GLN A 225 -10.95 11.02 -19.39
C GLN A 225 -9.43 11.16 -19.15
N GLN A 226 -8.59 10.51 -19.97
CA GLN A 226 -7.14 10.66 -19.87
C GLN A 226 -6.68 12.08 -20.10
N LEU A 227 -7.25 12.79 -21.11
CA LEU A 227 -6.92 14.19 -21.39
C LEU A 227 -7.35 15.11 -20.24
N GLU A 228 -8.51 14.87 -19.65
CA GLU A 228 -9.00 15.62 -18.50
C GLU A 228 -8.10 15.44 -17.27
N SER A 229 -7.80 14.19 -16.89
CA SER A 229 -6.92 13.88 -15.76
C SER A 229 -5.50 14.42 -15.97
N LEU A 230 -4.95 14.32 -17.20
CA LEU A 230 -3.65 14.88 -17.54
C LEU A 230 -3.64 16.40 -17.35
N SER A 231 -4.65 17.10 -17.91
CA SER A 231 -4.77 18.55 -17.78
C SER A 231 -4.91 19.00 -16.33
N ARG A 232 -5.62 18.22 -15.51
CA ARG A 232 -5.88 18.52 -14.10
C ARG A 232 -4.63 18.39 -13.23
N TRP A 233 -3.82 17.33 -13.43
CA TRP A 233 -2.77 16.96 -12.49
C TRP A 233 -1.35 17.28 -12.96
N GLN A 234 -1.14 17.61 -14.24
CA GLN A 234 0.20 17.97 -14.76
C GLN A 234 0.79 19.23 -14.11
N ALA A 235 -0.06 20.13 -13.60
CA ALA A 235 0.39 21.33 -12.90
C ALA A 235 0.79 21.07 -11.43
N GLU A 236 0.39 19.91 -10.87
CA GLU A 236 0.64 19.56 -9.47
C GLU A 236 2.09 19.13 -9.26
N PRO A 237 2.88 19.85 -8.44
CA PRO A 237 4.33 19.62 -8.33
C PRO A 237 4.73 18.21 -7.94
N LEU A 238 3.96 17.55 -7.06
CA LEU A 238 4.27 16.19 -6.61
C LEU A 238 3.93 15.11 -7.64
N LEU A 239 3.04 15.41 -8.58
CA LEU A 239 2.55 14.47 -9.60
C LEU A 239 3.05 14.76 -11.00
N ARG A 240 3.59 15.95 -11.26
CA ARG A 240 3.92 16.44 -12.60
C ARG A 240 4.59 15.40 -13.48
N GLU A 241 5.68 14.82 -13.00
CA GLU A 241 6.47 13.85 -13.77
C GLU A 241 5.77 12.48 -13.85
N LEU A 242 5.00 12.11 -12.81
CA LEU A 242 4.26 10.86 -12.76
C LEU A 242 2.98 10.89 -13.60
N THR A 243 2.36 12.06 -13.75
CA THR A 243 1.05 12.21 -14.40
C THR A 243 0.97 11.58 -15.80
N PRO A 244 1.93 11.76 -16.72
CA PRO A 244 1.84 11.16 -18.04
C PRO A 244 1.79 9.63 -18.01
N VAL A 245 2.50 8.99 -17.06
CA VAL A 245 2.54 7.54 -16.90
C VAL A 245 1.31 7.04 -16.13
N LEU A 246 0.96 7.66 -15.02
CA LEU A 246 -0.21 7.26 -14.23
C LEU A 246 -1.53 7.47 -14.98
N CYS A 247 -1.54 8.35 -15.99
CA CYS A 247 -2.70 8.62 -16.82
C CYS A 247 -3.12 7.41 -17.70
N HIS A 248 -2.34 6.33 -17.76
CA HIS A 248 -2.83 5.05 -18.30
C HIS A 248 -4.02 4.53 -17.50
N GLU A 249 -4.11 4.83 -16.19
CA GLU A 249 -5.23 4.53 -15.29
C GLU A 249 -5.77 5.84 -14.68
N PRO A 250 -6.52 6.64 -15.43
CA PRO A 250 -6.89 8.01 -15.06
C PRO A 250 -7.73 8.07 -13.78
N ALA A 251 -8.61 7.09 -13.54
CA ALA A 251 -9.41 7.06 -12.31
C ALA A 251 -8.55 6.90 -11.04
N LEU A 252 -7.48 6.10 -11.11
CA LEU A 252 -6.53 5.97 -10.01
C LEU A 252 -5.72 7.26 -9.81
N LEU A 253 -5.28 7.88 -10.91
CA LEU A 253 -4.59 9.17 -10.86
C LEU A 253 -5.46 10.26 -10.24
N ASP A 254 -6.74 10.34 -10.62
CA ASP A 254 -7.68 11.32 -10.08
C ASP A 254 -7.83 11.17 -8.56
N CYS A 255 -8.00 9.95 -8.05
CA CYS A 255 -8.06 9.70 -6.62
C CYS A 255 -6.76 10.08 -5.89
N VAL A 256 -5.59 9.78 -6.47
CA VAL A 256 -4.28 10.18 -5.90
C VAL A 256 -4.15 11.70 -5.86
N GLY A 257 -4.59 12.38 -6.91
CA GLY A 257 -4.57 13.84 -6.98
C GLY A 257 -5.51 14.49 -5.96
N GLU A 258 -6.67 13.89 -5.69
CA GLU A 258 -7.62 14.38 -4.68
C GLU A 258 -7.02 14.40 -3.26
N PHE A 259 -6.08 13.52 -2.92
CA PHE A 259 -5.34 13.60 -1.67
C PHE A 259 -4.54 14.90 -1.55
N LEU A 260 -3.95 15.38 -2.64
CA LEU A 260 -3.18 16.62 -2.65
C LEU A 260 -4.05 17.86 -2.50
N GLN A 261 -5.31 17.80 -2.91
CA GLN A 261 -6.29 18.87 -2.73
C GLN A 261 -6.94 18.89 -1.35
N SER A 262 -6.67 17.87 -0.51
CA SER A 262 -7.18 17.78 0.85
C SER A 262 -6.36 18.64 1.82
N ASP A 263 -6.92 18.91 3.01
CA ASP A 263 -6.25 19.68 4.07
C ASP A 263 -5.16 18.93 4.81
N MET A 264 -4.86 17.71 4.39
CA MET A 264 -3.92 16.79 5.03
C MET A 264 -2.52 17.41 5.23
N HIS A 265 -2.07 18.25 4.29
CA HIS A 265 -0.75 18.89 4.34
C HIS A 265 -0.70 20.13 5.25
N ALA A 266 -1.83 20.72 5.63
CA ALA A 266 -1.85 21.98 6.40
C ALA A 266 -1.21 21.83 7.79
N ALA A 267 -1.40 20.69 8.46
CA ALA A 267 -0.78 20.39 9.73
C ALA A 267 0.75 20.29 9.61
N ASN A 268 1.26 19.77 8.49
CA ASN A 268 2.70 19.66 8.25
C ASN A 268 3.40 21.02 8.16
N SER A 269 2.76 22.04 7.63
CA SER A 269 3.32 23.40 7.58
C SER A 269 3.46 24.01 8.97
N ARG A 270 2.63 23.60 9.94
CA ARG A 270 2.64 24.13 11.32
C ARG A 270 3.58 23.35 12.25
N TYR A 271 3.59 22.03 12.15
CA TYR A 271 4.21 21.15 13.14
C TYR A 271 5.27 20.20 12.55
N GLY A 272 5.37 20.07 11.23
CA GLY A 272 6.21 19.06 10.57
C GLY A 272 7.70 19.13 10.89
N ALA A 273 8.20 20.28 11.34
CA ALA A 273 9.60 20.46 11.72
C ALA A 273 9.91 20.11 13.19
N LEU A 274 8.90 19.76 14.00
CA LEU A 274 9.12 19.36 15.40
C LEU A 274 9.83 18.01 15.46
N ALA A 275 10.81 17.90 16.38
CA ALA A 275 11.61 16.68 16.52
C ALA A 275 10.77 15.45 16.89
N SER A 276 9.74 15.64 17.71
CA SER A 276 8.78 14.60 18.09
C SER A 276 7.97 14.09 16.88
N VAL A 277 7.53 15.01 16.00
CA VAL A 277 6.81 14.67 14.77
C VAL A 277 7.73 13.91 13.81
N LEU A 278 8.97 14.38 13.62
CA LEU A 278 9.95 13.69 12.77
C LEU A 278 10.25 12.28 13.29
N ALA A 279 10.43 12.11 14.60
CA ALA A 279 10.66 10.78 15.19
C ALA A 279 9.44 9.85 15.04
N ALA A 280 8.23 10.38 15.26
CA ALA A 280 6.99 9.60 15.12
C ALA A 280 6.75 9.18 13.65
N THR A 281 6.94 10.10 12.70
CA THR A 281 6.76 9.82 11.26
C THR A 281 7.83 8.86 10.74
N GLU A 282 9.08 8.95 11.20
CA GLU A 282 10.13 8.01 10.86
C GLU A 282 9.80 6.61 11.37
N LEU A 283 9.42 6.46 12.65
CA LEU A 283 9.04 5.17 13.20
C LEU A 283 7.84 4.57 12.46
N LEU A 284 6.78 5.36 12.23
CA LEU A 284 5.61 4.91 11.48
C LEU A 284 5.96 4.47 10.06
N SER A 285 6.88 5.18 9.41
CA SER A 285 7.33 4.83 8.06
C SER A 285 8.11 3.53 8.01
N ARG A 286 8.98 3.29 9.01
CA ARG A 286 9.88 2.13 9.04
C ARG A 286 9.32 0.90 9.74
N SER A 287 8.47 1.11 10.75
CA SER A 287 7.96 0.02 11.60
C SER A 287 6.52 0.29 12.04
N PRO A 288 5.56 0.30 11.09
CA PRO A 288 4.16 0.56 11.42
C PRO A 288 3.59 -0.48 12.40
N ASP A 289 4.14 -1.71 12.40
CA ASP A 289 3.83 -2.78 13.34
C ASP A 289 4.16 -2.44 14.81
N ARG A 290 5.01 -1.45 15.05
CA ARG A 290 5.45 -1.02 16.40
C ARG A 290 4.89 0.32 16.83
N PHE A 291 4.17 1.00 15.94
CA PHE A 291 3.60 2.30 16.24
C PHE A 291 2.40 2.16 17.19
N SER A 292 2.44 2.83 18.33
CA SER A 292 1.47 2.68 19.42
C SER A 292 1.16 4.01 20.08
N ALA A 293 0.29 3.99 21.08
CA ALA A 293 -0.01 5.15 21.93
C ALA A 293 1.27 5.78 22.56
N ALA A 294 2.31 4.98 22.82
CA ALA A 294 3.56 5.49 23.35
C ALA A 294 4.26 6.50 22.42
N GLN A 295 4.04 6.42 21.11
CA GLN A 295 4.55 7.37 20.12
C GLN A 295 3.54 8.46 19.76
N PHE A 296 2.26 8.18 19.94
CA PHE A 296 1.17 9.12 19.63
C PHE A 296 0.95 10.12 20.77
N SER A 297 0.91 9.66 22.04
CA SER A 297 0.62 10.51 23.21
C SER A 297 1.58 11.68 23.40
N PRO A 298 2.89 11.54 23.20
CA PRO A 298 3.81 12.68 23.33
C PRO A 298 3.47 13.84 22.39
N LEU A 299 2.93 13.59 21.20
CA LEU A 299 2.53 14.64 20.25
C LEU A 299 1.33 15.43 20.80
N ILE A 300 0.41 14.75 21.46
CA ILE A 300 -0.75 15.38 22.12
C ILE A 300 -0.29 16.19 23.35
N GLU A 301 0.65 15.65 24.14
CA GLU A 301 1.24 16.32 25.33
C GLU A 301 2.01 17.59 24.96
N GLU A 302 2.60 17.66 23.77
CA GLU A 302 3.21 18.87 23.20
C GLU A 302 2.17 19.90 22.70
N GLY A 303 0.88 19.61 22.80
CA GLY A 303 -0.21 20.50 22.45
C GLY A 303 -0.66 20.41 20.98
N ILE A 304 -0.25 19.37 20.23
CA ILE A 304 -0.74 19.14 18.85
C ILE A 304 -2.12 18.50 18.95
N PRO A 305 -3.17 19.09 18.34
CA PRO A 305 -4.50 18.48 18.32
C PRO A 305 -4.48 17.08 17.71
N ALA A 306 -5.30 16.16 18.21
CA ALA A 306 -5.34 14.78 17.74
C ALA A 306 -5.63 14.67 16.24
N ALA A 307 -6.53 15.50 15.71
CA ALA A 307 -6.81 15.54 14.27
C ALA A 307 -5.59 16.02 13.46
N ASP A 308 -4.88 17.03 13.92
CA ASP A 308 -3.65 17.52 13.27
C ASP A 308 -2.55 16.46 13.35
N THR A 309 -2.44 15.71 14.45
CA THR A 309 -1.51 14.59 14.60
C THR A 309 -1.81 13.51 13.56
N ILE A 310 -3.08 13.13 13.39
CA ILE A 310 -3.49 12.19 12.34
C ILE A 310 -3.15 12.73 10.95
N HIS A 311 -3.39 14.01 10.66
CA HIS A 311 -3.03 14.62 9.39
C HIS A 311 -1.52 14.56 9.10
N LEU A 312 -0.67 14.84 10.09
CA LEU A 312 0.79 14.74 9.99
C LEU A 312 1.25 13.32 9.62
N LEU A 313 0.75 12.34 10.37
CA LEU A 313 1.10 10.94 10.16
C LEU A 313 0.59 10.43 8.81
N THR A 314 -0.63 10.83 8.43
CA THR A 314 -1.24 10.48 7.13
C THR A 314 -0.49 11.12 5.96
N TRP A 315 -0.11 12.39 6.08
CA TRP A 315 0.70 13.08 5.06
C TRP A 315 2.05 12.40 4.84
N SER A 316 2.76 12.08 5.92
CA SER A 316 4.01 11.33 5.82
C SER A 316 3.85 9.96 5.15
N ALA A 317 2.78 9.23 5.49
CA ALA A 317 2.46 7.96 4.87
C ALA A 317 2.16 8.11 3.36
N PHE A 318 1.44 9.18 2.98
CA PHE A 318 1.13 9.50 1.59
C PHE A 318 2.40 9.85 0.79
N LEU A 319 3.28 10.67 1.34
CA LEU A 319 4.58 10.97 0.71
C LEU A 319 5.41 9.69 0.51
N GLY A 320 5.36 8.76 1.46
CA GLY A 320 5.97 7.45 1.33
C GLY A 320 5.40 6.62 0.16
N TRP A 321 4.10 6.74 -0.14
CA TRP A 321 3.50 6.14 -1.32
C TRP A 321 4.00 6.81 -2.60
N ILE A 322 3.91 8.14 -2.71
CA ILE A 322 4.38 8.88 -3.89
C ILE A 322 5.85 8.60 -4.21
N ASN A 323 6.72 8.56 -3.19
CA ASN A 323 8.14 8.26 -3.39
C ASN A 323 8.36 6.82 -3.90
N ARG A 324 7.58 5.84 -3.44
CA ARG A 324 7.63 4.48 -3.99
C ARG A 324 7.21 4.43 -5.46
N LEU A 325 6.19 5.21 -5.85
CA LEU A 325 5.79 5.33 -7.26
C LEU A 325 6.93 5.92 -8.11
N LYS A 326 7.60 6.95 -7.60
CA LYS A 326 8.75 7.57 -8.30
C LYS A 326 9.88 6.56 -8.51
N ILE A 327 10.22 5.77 -7.49
CA ILE A 327 11.24 4.72 -7.59
C ILE A 327 10.79 3.64 -8.57
N ALA A 328 9.60 3.11 -8.38
CA ALA A 328 9.07 1.99 -9.13
C ALA A 328 8.85 2.29 -10.63
N LEU A 329 8.58 3.53 -10.97
CA LEU A 329 8.32 3.96 -12.36
C LEU A 329 9.52 4.67 -13.01
N SER A 330 10.68 4.69 -12.34
CA SER A 330 11.94 5.20 -12.88
C SER A 330 12.70 4.14 -13.69
N LYS A 331 13.42 4.55 -14.71
CA LYS A 331 14.38 3.67 -15.43
C LYS A 331 15.54 3.16 -14.56
N GLY A 332 15.65 3.62 -13.33
CA GLY A 332 16.76 3.39 -12.42
C GLY A 332 17.77 4.53 -12.47
N GLN A 333 18.31 4.84 -11.30
CA GLN A 333 19.47 5.74 -11.18
C GLN A 333 20.75 4.97 -11.42
#